data_cccdb77560fe60571d8bd7cfd2fd83bd
#
_entry.id   cccdb77560fe60571d8bd7cfd2fd83bd
#
_cell.length_a   1.000
_cell.length_b   1.000
_cell.length_c   1.000
_cell.angle_alpha   90.00
_cell.angle_beta   90.00
_cell.angle_gamma   90.00
#
_symmetry.space_group_name_H-M   'P 1'
#
loop_
_entity.id
_entity.type
_entity.pdbx_description
1 polymer ?
#
loop_
_entity_poly.entity_id
_entity_poly.type
_entity_poly.pdbx_seq_one_letter_code
_entity_poly.pdbx_strand_id
1 'polypeptide(L)'
;MNIQIILAGVGGQGILFAARIFSQLGLKIGLGIMGSETHGMSQRGGSVVAHLKLGAYQSPMIRAGTADILYSFDEKETYKNLKFLRRGGLCFVNLVSADRFDGKILHHLENKDITFRAYDAAGVALKMGVIRSANIALIGYSAGTGLLPFHYKDLKNVLESVSRTNDLESNLKAFETGFREGKKTL
;
A
#
# COMPACT_ATOMS: atom_id res chain seq x y z
N MET A 1 -14.77 6.34 -11.63
CA MET A 1 -13.76 6.48 -10.55
C MET A 1 -12.37 6.50 -11.17
N ASN A 2 -11.51 7.42 -10.75
CA ASN A 2 -10.11 7.53 -11.19
C ASN A 2 -9.23 7.58 -9.94
N ILE A 3 -8.27 6.66 -9.80
CA ILE A 3 -7.41 6.55 -8.61
C ILE A 3 -5.97 6.34 -9.05
N GLN A 4 -5.04 7.02 -8.38
CA GLN A 4 -3.60 6.91 -8.59
C GLN A 4 -2.94 6.41 -7.31
N ILE A 5 -2.27 5.27 -7.37
CA ILE A 5 -1.64 4.58 -6.24
C ILE A 5 -0.14 4.48 -6.48
N ILE A 6 0.66 4.96 -5.54
CA ILE A 6 2.09 4.66 -5.45
C ILE A 6 2.28 3.54 -4.43
N LEU A 7 3.05 2.52 -4.82
CA LEU A 7 3.51 1.48 -3.90
C LEU A 7 5.04 1.52 -3.88
N ALA A 8 5.61 1.75 -2.72
CA ALA A 8 7.05 1.95 -2.57
C ALA A 8 7.63 1.03 -1.48
N GLY A 9 8.83 0.57 -1.68
CA GLY A 9 9.54 -0.27 -0.72
C GLY A 9 10.88 -0.75 -1.27
N VAL A 10 11.43 -1.75 -0.61
CA VAL A 10 12.70 -2.38 -0.96
C VAL A 10 12.43 -3.72 -1.66
N GLY A 11 13.28 -4.08 -2.59
CA GLY A 11 13.19 -5.37 -3.30
C GLY A 11 13.09 -6.56 -2.35
N GLY A 12 12.07 -7.39 -2.54
CA GLY A 12 11.71 -8.52 -1.67
C GLY A 12 10.51 -8.26 -0.73
N GLN A 13 10.05 -7.02 -0.57
CA GLN A 13 8.89 -6.68 0.28
C GLN A 13 7.52 -6.89 -0.38
N GLY A 14 7.48 -7.47 -1.59
CA GLY A 14 6.23 -7.83 -2.27
C GLY A 14 5.46 -6.66 -2.87
N ILE A 15 6.16 -5.58 -3.29
CA ILE A 15 5.57 -4.40 -3.92
C ILE A 15 4.77 -4.78 -5.15
N LEU A 16 5.34 -5.63 -6.02
CA LEU A 16 4.69 -6.08 -7.25
C LEU A 16 3.46 -6.95 -6.98
N PHE A 17 3.48 -7.73 -5.92
CA PHE A 17 2.31 -8.51 -5.52
C PHE A 17 1.19 -7.60 -5.01
N ALA A 18 1.52 -6.57 -4.24
CA ALA A 18 0.56 -5.54 -3.82
C ALA A 18 -0.02 -4.78 -5.03
N ALA A 19 0.82 -4.38 -5.99
CA ALA A 19 0.38 -3.76 -7.24
C ALA A 19 -0.58 -4.66 -8.02
N ARG A 20 -0.29 -5.98 -8.09
CA ARG A 20 -1.16 -6.97 -8.74
C ARG A 20 -2.53 -7.06 -8.06
N ILE A 21 -2.61 -7.01 -6.72
CA ILE A 21 -3.89 -7.02 -5.99
C ILE A 21 -4.75 -5.83 -6.41
N PHE A 22 -4.21 -4.61 -6.37
CA PHE A 22 -4.97 -3.42 -6.75
C PHE A 22 -5.31 -3.39 -8.25
N SER A 23 -4.44 -3.91 -9.12
CA SER A 23 -4.72 -4.05 -10.54
C SER A 23 -5.90 -4.99 -10.79
N GLN A 24 -5.92 -6.16 -10.17
CA GLN A 24 -7.02 -7.12 -10.30
C GLN A 24 -8.31 -6.59 -9.67
N LEU A 25 -8.20 -5.84 -8.56
CA LEU A 25 -9.34 -5.14 -7.98
C LEU A 25 -9.94 -4.13 -8.97
N GLY A 26 -9.11 -3.31 -9.60
CA GLY A 26 -9.55 -2.35 -10.61
C GLY A 26 -10.27 -3.03 -11.77
N LEU A 27 -9.70 -4.12 -12.32
CA LEU A 27 -10.34 -4.92 -13.39
C LEU A 27 -11.69 -5.49 -12.95
N LYS A 28 -11.76 -6.04 -11.74
CA LYS A 28 -13.00 -6.63 -11.18
C LYS A 28 -14.13 -5.60 -11.09
N ILE A 29 -13.81 -4.34 -10.78
CA ILE A 29 -14.81 -3.26 -10.69
C ILE A 29 -14.96 -2.47 -11.99
N GLY A 30 -14.44 -2.99 -13.11
CA GLY A 30 -14.63 -2.44 -14.46
C GLY A 30 -13.79 -1.22 -14.80
N LEU A 31 -12.66 -1.00 -14.13
CA LEU A 31 -11.74 0.11 -14.39
C LEU A 31 -10.63 -0.28 -15.37
N GLY A 32 -10.21 0.67 -16.21
CA GLY A 32 -8.97 0.56 -16.96
C GLY A 32 -7.76 0.56 -16.00
N ILE A 33 -6.69 -0.14 -16.39
CA ILE A 33 -5.48 -0.26 -15.58
C ILE A 33 -4.28 0.21 -16.40
N MET A 34 -3.49 1.09 -15.79
CA MET A 34 -2.16 1.44 -16.28
C MET A 34 -1.16 1.33 -15.13
N GLY A 35 -0.04 0.67 -15.38
CA GLY A 35 1.03 0.50 -14.40
C GLY A 35 2.41 0.69 -15.00
N SER A 36 3.35 1.15 -14.20
CA SER A 36 4.78 1.20 -14.50
C SER A 36 5.55 0.97 -13.22
N GLU A 37 6.70 0.33 -13.34
CA GLU A 37 7.57 0.02 -12.22
C GLU A 37 8.95 0.58 -12.46
N THR A 38 9.54 1.14 -11.41
CA THR A 38 10.93 1.59 -11.42
C THR A 38 11.71 0.82 -10.37
N HIS A 39 12.83 0.27 -10.80
CA HIS A 39 13.74 -0.47 -9.93
C HIS A 39 15.06 0.30 -9.79
N GLY A 40 15.55 0.45 -8.57
CA GLY A 40 16.92 0.92 -8.34
C GLY A 40 17.95 -0.06 -8.92
N MET A 41 19.17 0.42 -9.17
CA MET A 41 20.24 -0.37 -9.81
C MET A 41 20.71 -1.60 -9.03
N SER A 42 20.28 -1.78 -7.79
CA SER A 42 20.61 -2.95 -6.97
C SER A 42 19.60 -4.08 -7.21
N GLN A 43 20.08 -5.25 -7.62
CA GLN A 43 19.21 -6.42 -7.85
C GLN A 43 18.58 -7.00 -6.58
N ARG A 44 19.15 -6.73 -5.39
CA ARG A 44 18.59 -7.08 -4.08
C ARG A 44 18.72 -5.91 -3.14
N GLY A 45 17.65 -5.60 -2.42
CA GLY A 45 17.64 -4.50 -1.46
C GLY A 45 17.58 -3.09 -2.08
N GLY A 46 17.40 -2.96 -3.42
CA GLY A 46 17.20 -1.67 -4.08
C GLY A 46 15.77 -1.15 -3.92
N SER A 47 15.63 0.17 -4.07
CA SER A 47 14.32 0.84 -4.09
C SER A 47 13.44 0.30 -5.23
N VAL A 48 12.19 0.00 -4.95
CA VAL A 48 11.17 -0.40 -5.93
C VAL A 48 9.98 0.50 -5.76
N VAL A 49 9.55 1.13 -6.84
CA VAL A 49 8.35 1.98 -6.85
C VAL A 49 7.44 1.54 -8.00
N ALA A 50 6.23 1.16 -7.67
CA ALA A 50 5.19 0.88 -8.65
C ALA A 50 4.21 2.06 -8.71
N HIS A 51 3.96 2.55 -9.92
CA HIS A 51 2.95 3.52 -10.25
C HIS A 51 1.74 2.77 -10.79
N LEU A 52 0.59 2.91 -10.19
CA LEU A 52 -0.63 2.24 -10.60
C LEU A 52 -1.77 3.25 -10.74
N LYS A 53 -2.41 3.25 -11.89
CA LYS A 53 -3.57 4.08 -12.20
C LYS A 53 -4.76 3.20 -12.53
N LEU A 54 -5.86 3.42 -11.83
CA LEU A 54 -7.13 2.74 -12.01
C LEU A 54 -8.15 3.74 -12.57
N GLY A 55 -8.70 3.50 -13.76
CA GLY A 55 -9.63 4.39 -14.42
C GLY A 55 -9.21 4.78 -15.83
N ALA A 56 -9.74 5.90 -16.32
CA ALA A 56 -9.51 6.40 -17.67
C ALA A 56 -8.23 7.26 -17.74
N TYR A 57 -7.08 6.61 -17.86
CA TYR A 57 -5.78 7.27 -17.99
C TYR A 57 -5.10 6.89 -19.31
N GLN A 58 -4.20 7.76 -19.81
CA GLN A 58 -3.45 7.55 -21.04
C GLN A 58 -1.93 7.41 -20.83
N SER A 59 -1.47 7.51 -19.58
CA SER A 59 -0.05 7.38 -19.24
C SER A 59 0.10 6.71 -17.88
N PRO A 60 1.01 5.73 -17.72
CA PRO A 60 1.17 5.00 -16.46
C PRO A 60 1.85 5.80 -15.36
N MET A 61 2.74 6.75 -15.71
CA MET A 61 3.51 7.50 -14.72
C MET A 61 2.64 8.48 -13.93
N ILE A 62 2.76 8.43 -12.61
CA ILE A 62 2.10 9.37 -11.69
C ILE A 62 3.02 10.56 -11.50
N ARG A 63 2.49 11.77 -11.68
CA ARG A 63 3.22 13.02 -11.45
C ARG A 63 3.32 13.33 -9.97
N ALA A 64 4.33 14.10 -9.59
CA ALA A 64 4.41 14.62 -8.22
C ALA A 64 3.13 15.41 -7.86
N GLY A 65 2.63 15.22 -6.65
CA GLY A 65 1.45 15.91 -6.14
C GLY A 65 0.10 15.41 -6.71
N THR A 66 0.04 14.22 -7.36
CA THR A 66 -1.22 13.73 -7.96
C THR A 66 -1.67 12.36 -7.48
N ALA A 67 -0.85 11.63 -6.71
CA ALA A 67 -1.24 10.33 -6.16
C ALA A 67 -2.31 10.47 -5.07
N ASP A 68 -3.34 9.67 -5.16
CA ASP A 68 -4.40 9.58 -4.15
C ASP A 68 -3.92 8.79 -2.93
N ILE A 69 -3.16 7.72 -3.16
CA ILE A 69 -2.73 6.79 -2.13
C ILE A 69 -1.25 6.46 -2.29
N LEU A 70 -0.50 6.49 -1.19
CA LEU A 70 0.83 5.93 -1.07
C LEU A 70 0.80 4.76 -0.09
N TYR A 71 1.18 3.58 -0.55
CA TYR A 71 1.58 2.47 0.30
C TYR A 71 3.10 2.42 0.37
N SER A 72 3.66 2.51 1.55
CA SER A 72 5.10 2.36 1.75
C SER A 72 5.39 1.20 2.70
N PHE A 73 6.15 0.24 2.20
CA PHE A 73 6.54 -0.97 2.95
C PHE A 73 7.86 -0.79 3.70
N ASP A 74 8.52 0.37 3.50
CA ASP A 74 9.79 0.75 4.13
C ASP A 74 9.78 2.23 4.51
N GLU A 75 10.27 2.55 5.72
CA GLU A 75 10.29 3.91 6.25
C GLU A 75 11.09 4.87 5.35
N LYS A 76 12.28 4.48 4.90
CA LYS A 76 13.14 5.33 4.08
C LYS A 76 12.54 5.58 2.70
N GLU A 77 11.86 4.59 2.16
CA GLU A 77 11.14 4.73 0.90
C GLU A 77 9.91 5.64 1.05
N THR A 78 9.32 5.72 2.24
CA THR A 78 8.25 6.68 2.52
C THR A 78 8.72 8.10 2.23
N TYR A 79 9.83 8.54 2.85
CA TYR A 79 10.36 9.89 2.68
C TYR A 79 10.60 10.27 1.21
N LYS A 80 11.13 9.34 0.42
CA LYS A 80 11.43 9.56 -1.01
C LYS A 80 10.17 9.74 -1.86
N ASN A 81 9.06 9.12 -1.45
CA ASN A 81 7.84 9.00 -2.27
C ASN A 81 6.68 9.88 -1.80
N LEU A 82 6.76 10.55 -0.64
CA LEU A 82 5.76 11.53 -0.18
C LEU A 82 5.46 12.62 -1.21
N LYS A 83 6.45 12.99 -2.03
CA LYS A 83 6.31 13.98 -3.10
C LYS A 83 5.21 13.65 -4.11
N PHE A 84 4.84 12.39 -4.26
CA PHE A 84 3.79 11.99 -5.19
C PHE A 84 2.38 12.25 -4.67
N LEU A 85 2.18 12.30 -3.35
CA LEU A 85 0.86 12.49 -2.75
C LEU A 85 0.27 13.86 -3.09
N ARG A 86 -0.99 13.85 -3.48
CA ARG A 86 -1.77 15.07 -3.61
C ARG A 86 -2.22 15.60 -2.25
N ARG A 87 -2.68 16.84 -2.20
CA ARG A 87 -3.40 17.37 -1.05
C ARG A 87 -4.64 16.49 -0.76
N GLY A 88 -4.88 16.18 0.50
CA GLY A 88 -5.96 15.27 0.93
C GLY A 88 -5.74 13.80 0.55
N GLY A 89 -4.51 13.40 0.21
CA GLY A 89 -4.15 12.01 -0.09
C GLY A 89 -4.01 11.15 1.15
N LEU A 90 -3.87 9.84 0.93
CA LEU A 90 -3.72 8.82 1.97
C LEU A 90 -2.30 8.24 1.96
N CYS A 91 -1.67 8.14 3.11
CA CYS A 91 -0.35 7.53 3.29
C CYS A 91 -0.42 6.38 4.29
N PHE A 92 -0.25 5.15 3.83
CA PHE A 92 -0.17 3.96 4.67
C PHE A 92 1.28 3.45 4.72
N VAL A 93 1.86 3.34 5.91
CA VAL A 93 3.27 3.03 6.09
C VAL A 93 3.45 1.84 7.02
N ASN A 94 4.30 0.88 6.60
CA ASN A 94 4.80 -0.15 7.50
C ASN A 94 5.83 0.46 8.46
N LEU A 95 5.38 0.83 9.63
CA LEU A 95 6.17 1.51 10.65
C LEU A 95 5.63 1.14 12.03
N VAL A 96 6.51 0.92 12.99
CA VAL A 96 6.16 0.50 14.35
C VAL A 96 5.22 1.49 15.03
N SER A 97 5.47 2.79 14.88
CA SER A 97 4.64 3.86 15.44
C SER A 97 4.85 5.15 14.65
N ALA A 98 3.82 5.97 14.53
CA ALA A 98 3.89 7.28 13.89
C ALA A 98 4.90 8.22 14.59
N ASP A 99 5.09 8.08 15.90
CA ASP A 99 6.02 8.90 16.69
C ASP A 99 7.48 8.76 16.27
N ARG A 100 7.80 7.67 15.57
CA ARG A 100 9.14 7.44 15.00
C ARG A 100 9.39 8.20 13.70
N PHE A 101 8.34 8.73 13.09
CA PHE A 101 8.45 9.51 11.87
C PHE A 101 8.85 10.95 12.19
N ASP A 102 9.58 11.59 11.29
CA ASP A 102 10.05 12.98 11.50
C ASP A 102 8.85 13.92 11.74
N GLY A 103 8.85 14.60 12.91
CA GLY A 103 7.74 15.47 13.33
C GLY A 103 7.51 16.67 12.41
N LYS A 104 8.58 17.21 11.78
CA LYS A 104 8.45 18.31 10.81
C LYS A 104 7.73 17.84 9.54
N ILE A 105 7.99 16.60 9.14
CA ILE A 105 7.33 16.00 7.98
C ILE A 105 5.87 15.67 8.32
N LEU A 106 5.58 15.12 9.50
CA LEU A 106 4.19 14.89 9.93
C LEU A 106 3.40 16.20 9.92
N HIS A 107 3.93 17.27 10.49
CA HIS A 107 3.31 18.59 10.45
C HIS A 107 3.09 19.09 9.00
N HIS A 108 4.06 18.86 8.11
CA HIS A 108 3.90 19.20 6.68
C HIS A 108 2.77 18.41 6.02
N LEU A 109 2.63 17.11 6.35
CA LEU A 109 1.55 16.27 5.84
C LEU A 109 0.18 16.77 6.34
N GLU A 110 0.08 17.12 7.62
CA GLU A 110 -1.12 17.72 8.22
C GLU A 110 -1.53 19.02 7.50
N ASN A 111 -0.59 19.92 7.24
CA ASN A 111 -0.83 21.15 6.49
C ASN A 111 -1.29 20.94 5.04
N LYS A 112 -1.06 19.73 4.51
CA LYS A 112 -1.57 19.28 3.20
C LYS A 112 -2.82 18.42 3.29
N ASP A 113 -3.44 18.32 4.46
CA ASP A 113 -4.59 17.45 4.71
C ASP A 113 -4.32 15.97 4.36
N ILE A 114 -3.04 15.54 4.33
CA ILE A 114 -2.67 14.16 4.05
C ILE A 114 -2.90 13.31 5.29
N THR A 115 -3.72 12.29 5.15
CA THR A 115 -3.96 11.33 6.23
C THR A 115 -2.81 10.33 6.28
N PHE A 116 -1.99 10.42 7.32
CA PHE A 116 -0.88 9.50 7.58
C PHE A 116 -1.32 8.40 8.56
N ARG A 117 -1.07 7.14 8.21
CA ARG A 117 -1.37 5.97 9.05
C ARG A 117 -0.17 5.04 9.09
N ALA A 118 0.40 4.87 10.28
CA ALA A 118 1.46 3.90 10.56
C ALA A 118 0.87 2.61 11.11
N TYR A 119 1.40 1.47 10.69
CA TYR A 119 1.05 0.16 11.21
C TYR A 119 2.26 -0.78 11.13
N ASP A 120 2.60 -1.42 12.24
CA ASP A 120 3.71 -2.39 12.32
C ASP A 120 3.34 -3.73 11.66
N ALA A 121 3.13 -3.66 10.35
CA ALA A 121 2.74 -4.83 9.56
C ALA A 121 3.82 -5.92 9.59
N ALA A 122 5.09 -5.54 9.58
CA ALA A 122 6.21 -6.48 9.62
C ALA A 122 6.31 -7.17 10.98
N GLY A 123 6.24 -6.42 12.09
CA GLY A 123 6.28 -6.99 13.43
C GLY A 123 5.08 -7.90 13.71
N VAL A 124 3.89 -7.52 13.26
CA VAL A 124 2.69 -8.35 13.39
C VAL A 124 2.81 -9.64 12.55
N ALA A 125 3.25 -9.54 11.30
CA ALA A 125 3.44 -10.71 10.43
C ALA A 125 4.54 -11.65 10.98
N LEU A 126 5.61 -11.10 11.58
CA LEU A 126 6.66 -11.87 12.23
C LEU A 126 6.11 -12.67 13.42
N LYS A 127 5.35 -12.02 14.32
CA LYS A 127 4.72 -12.68 15.48
C LYS A 127 3.76 -13.81 15.07
N MET A 128 3.15 -13.69 13.90
CA MET A 128 2.25 -14.72 13.35
C MET A 128 2.99 -15.82 12.57
N GLY A 129 4.32 -15.71 12.38
CA GLY A 129 5.10 -16.65 11.57
C GLY A 129 4.88 -16.52 10.06
N VAL A 130 4.33 -15.38 9.58
CA VAL A 130 3.99 -15.14 8.17
C VAL A 130 4.65 -13.86 7.64
N ILE A 131 5.91 -13.64 7.97
CA ILE A 131 6.66 -12.40 7.66
C ILE A 131 6.61 -12.00 6.18
N ARG A 132 6.52 -12.97 5.27
CA ARG A 132 6.42 -12.73 3.82
C ARG A 132 5.11 -12.05 3.41
N SER A 133 4.10 -12.07 4.27
CA SER A 133 2.77 -11.46 4.06
C SER A 133 2.62 -10.11 4.78
N ALA A 134 3.72 -9.47 5.19
CA ALA A 134 3.69 -8.16 5.85
C ALA A 134 3.03 -7.07 4.97
N ASN A 135 3.30 -7.07 3.65
CA ASN A 135 2.64 -6.19 2.70
C ASN A 135 1.12 -6.38 2.69
N ILE A 136 0.66 -7.62 2.81
CA ILE A 136 -0.77 -7.97 2.84
C ILE A 136 -1.41 -7.54 4.17
N ALA A 137 -0.68 -7.63 5.28
CA ALA A 137 -1.14 -7.10 6.56
C ALA A 137 -1.37 -5.58 6.49
N LEU A 138 -0.48 -4.82 5.82
CA LEU A 138 -0.67 -3.37 5.62
C LEU A 138 -1.88 -3.05 4.73
N ILE A 139 -2.11 -3.82 3.66
CA ILE A 139 -3.30 -3.68 2.82
C ILE A 139 -4.56 -4.00 3.63
N GLY A 140 -4.55 -5.06 4.43
CA GLY A 140 -5.64 -5.39 5.34
C GLY A 140 -5.93 -4.26 6.32
N TYR A 141 -4.90 -3.72 6.95
CA TYR A 141 -5.01 -2.56 7.86
C TYR A 141 -5.69 -1.37 7.17
N SER A 142 -5.20 -0.99 5.99
CA SER A 142 -5.79 0.11 5.23
C SER A 142 -7.27 -0.11 4.89
N ALA A 143 -7.64 -1.34 4.53
CA ALA A 143 -9.04 -1.70 4.29
C ALA A 143 -9.91 -1.58 5.56
N GLY A 144 -9.33 -1.83 6.75
CA GLY A 144 -10.01 -1.71 8.04
C GLY A 144 -10.28 -0.28 8.46
N THR A 145 -9.47 0.70 8.01
CA THR A 145 -9.62 2.13 8.40
C THR A 145 -10.85 2.81 7.82
N GLY A 146 -11.56 2.19 6.88
CA GLY A 146 -12.70 2.81 6.19
C GLY A 146 -12.34 3.97 5.24
N LEU A 147 -11.05 4.29 5.08
CA LEU A 147 -10.58 5.42 4.25
C LEU A 147 -10.48 5.08 2.77
N LEU A 148 -10.35 3.78 2.42
CA LEU A 148 -10.21 3.36 1.05
C LEU A 148 -11.54 3.45 0.28
N PRO A 149 -11.50 3.79 -1.00
CA PRO A 149 -12.69 3.77 -1.87
C PRO A 149 -13.03 2.35 -2.36
N PHE A 150 -12.52 1.32 -1.69
CA PHE A 150 -12.69 -0.08 -2.05
C PHE A 150 -13.35 -0.86 -0.92
N HIS A 151 -14.24 -1.78 -1.27
CA HIS A 151 -14.86 -2.64 -0.28
C HIS A 151 -13.91 -3.75 0.19
N TYR A 152 -13.91 -4.01 1.50
CA TYR A 152 -13.16 -5.11 2.11
C TYR A 152 -13.38 -6.45 1.39
N LYS A 153 -14.65 -6.79 1.07
CA LYS A 153 -14.99 -8.05 0.40
C LYS A 153 -14.33 -8.20 -0.95
N ASP A 154 -14.23 -7.10 -1.71
CA ASP A 154 -13.61 -7.14 -3.04
C ASP A 154 -12.10 -7.34 -2.94
N LEU A 155 -11.43 -6.64 -2.01
CA LEU A 155 -10.01 -6.83 -1.72
C LEU A 155 -9.72 -8.28 -1.29
N LYS A 156 -10.52 -8.83 -0.38
CA LYS A 156 -10.37 -10.21 0.09
C LYS A 156 -10.54 -11.22 -1.05
N ASN A 157 -11.60 -11.11 -1.83
CA ASN A 157 -11.85 -12.01 -2.96
C ASN A 157 -10.73 -11.95 -4.02
N VAL A 158 -10.19 -10.74 -4.27
CA VAL A 158 -9.04 -10.59 -5.16
C VAL A 158 -7.80 -11.25 -4.56
N LEU A 159 -7.52 -11.03 -3.28
CA LEU A 159 -6.40 -11.67 -2.59
C LEU A 159 -6.47 -13.19 -2.71
N GLU A 160 -7.64 -13.77 -2.51
CA GLU A 160 -7.90 -15.22 -2.68
C GLU A 160 -7.58 -15.67 -4.11
N SER A 161 -8.00 -14.92 -5.12
CA SER A 161 -7.82 -15.27 -6.53
C SER A 161 -6.38 -15.14 -7.03
N VAL A 162 -5.58 -14.22 -6.45
CA VAL A 162 -4.20 -13.97 -6.92
C VAL A 162 -3.13 -14.67 -6.09
N SER A 163 -3.48 -15.16 -4.90
CA SER A 163 -2.56 -15.88 -4.02
C SER A 163 -2.27 -17.26 -4.57
N ARG A 164 -0.99 -17.68 -4.47
CA ARG A 164 -0.63 -19.08 -4.73
C ARG A 164 -1.21 -19.95 -3.63
N THR A 165 -1.54 -21.20 -3.95
CA THR A 165 -2.12 -22.17 -3.00
C THR A 165 -1.32 -22.25 -1.70
N ASN A 166 0.00 -22.31 -1.76
CA ASN A 166 0.88 -22.42 -0.60
C ASN A 166 0.96 -21.14 0.26
N ASP A 167 0.63 -19.99 -0.31
CA ASP A 167 0.72 -18.69 0.37
C ASP A 167 -0.68 -18.19 0.81
N LEU A 168 -1.76 -18.81 0.34
CA LEU A 168 -3.14 -18.33 0.51
C LEU A 168 -3.53 -18.18 1.98
N GLU A 169 -3.32 -19.21 2.78
CA GLU A 169 -3.67 -19.20 4.21
C GLU A 169 -2.91 -18.11 4.96
N SER A 170 -1.60 -18.02 4.71
CA SER A 170 -0.74 -16.99 5.31
C SER A 170 -1.17 -15.57 4.92
N ASN A 171 -1.51 -15.37 3.65
CA ASN A 171 -1.97 -14.09 3.14
C ASN A 171 -3.32 -13.71 3.74
N LEU A 172 -4.27 -14.62 3.80
CA LEU A 172 -5.58 -14.37 4.42
C LEU A 172 -5.45 -14.05 5.91
N LYS A 173 -4.64 -14.82 6.64
CA LYS A 173 -4.35 -14.57 8.06
C LYS A 173 -3.77 -13.18 8.28
N ALA A 174 -2.80 -12.78 7.46
CA ALA A 174 -2.18 -11.45 7.54
C ALA A 174 -3.19 -10.34 7.21
N PHE A 175 -3.97 -10.48 6.13
CA PHE A 175 -5.00 -9.54 5.71
C PHE A 175 -6.05 -9.31 6.80
N GLU A 176 -6.63 -10.39 7.33
CA GLU A 176 -7.67 -10.35 8.36
C GLU A 176 -7.17 -9.72 9.67
N THR A 177 -5.91 -10.01 10.02
CA THR A 177 -5.32 -9.41 11.22
C THR A 177 -5.11 -7.90 11.02
N GLY A 178 -4.55 -7.49 9.89
CA GLY A 178 -4.44 -6.07 9.54
C GLY A 178 -5.81 -5.38 9.54
N PHE A 179 -6.81 -5.99 8.92
CA PHE A 179 -8.17 -5.45 8.86
C PHE A 179 -8.78 -5.21 10.25
N ARG A 180 -8.63 -6.16 11.17
CA ARG A 180 -9.10 -6.00 12.55
C ARG A 180 -8.39 -4.85 13.26
N GLU A 181 -7.09 -4.69 13.06
CA GLU A 181 -6.33 -3.57 13.65
C GLU A 181 -6.75 -2.21 13.02
N GLY A 182 -6.97 -2.16 11.72
CA GLY A 182 -7.47 -0.96 11.04
C GLY A 182 -8.85 -0.52 11.58
N LYS A 183 -9.75 -1.47 11.86
CA LYS A 183 -11.07 -1.17 12.44
C LYS A 183 -11.02 -0.52 13.82
N LYS A 184 -9.95 -0.69 14.58
CA LYS A 184 -9.79 -0.04 15.89
C LYS A 184 -9.48 1.45 15.77
N THR A 185 -9.18 1.95 14.56
CA THR A 185 -8.85 3.35 14.30
C THR A 185 -10.02 4.17 13.77
N LEU A 186 -11.20 3.55 13.63
CA LEU A 186 -12.49 4.18 13.33
C LEU A 186 -13.06 4.82 14.59
#